data_8e1507eef7da0cde2edea65486b320b0
#
_entry.id   8e1507eef7da0cde2edea65486b320b0
#
_cell.length_a   1.000
_cell.length_b   1.000
_cell.length_c   1.000
_cell.angle_alpha   90.00
_cell.angle_beta   90.00
_cell.angle_gamma   90.00
#
_symmetry.space_group_name_H-M   'P 1'
#
loop_
_entity.id
_entity.type
_entity.pdbx_description
1 polymer ?
#
loop_
_entity_poly.entity_id
_entity_poly.type
_entity_poly.pdbx_seq_one_letter_code
_entity_poly.pdbx_strand_id
1 'polypeptide(L)'
;MRQIVFDLETTGFRFDEGHRIVEIGGVELMRGALTGRTFHTYVNPERDMPEGAFKVHGLSEQFLRPFPVFADERVSKAFVEFVSDAELIAHNGIAFDLPFINAELEHAGMPALTNEIVDTLYLARRKFPGSPASLDALCARFGIDARQRDRDGHGALLDSRLLAEVYIELTGGLQAGLDFAVDNEAGSAVNATVAESGVRPRPKPIRAFLTPEEAAAHAIFVEAELGPASVWRTRTG
;
A
#
# COMPACT_ATOMS: atom_id res chain seq x y z
N MET A 1 3.51 10.72 6.14
CA MET A 1 3.43 10.92 4.69
C MET A 1 2.00 10.64 4.28
N ARG A 2 1.42 11.49 3.44
CA ARG A 2 0.07 11.35 2.89
C ARG A 2 0.17 10.71 1.53
N GLN A 3 -0.66 9.71 1.27
CA GLN A 3 -0.65 8.93 0.03
C GLN A 3 -2.08 8.76 -0.48
N ILE A 4 -2.25 8.78 -1.79
CA ILE A 4 -3.54 8.51 -2.44
C ILE A 4 -3.37 7.29 -3.34
N VAL A 5 -4.09 6.25 -3.02
CA VAL A 5 -4.24 5.08 -3.91
C VAL A 5 -5.41 5.35 -4.81
N PHE A 6 -5.21 5.28 -6.13
CA PHE A 6 -6.28 5.57 -7.09
C PHE A 6 -6.27 4.57 -8.25
N ASP A 7 -7.42 4.49 -8.89
CA ASP A 7 -7.67 3.65 -10.05
C ASP A 7 -8.68 4.32 -10.97
N LEU A 8 -8.68 3.99 -12.24
CA LEU A 8 -9.52 4.56 -13.27
C LEU A 8 -10.25 3.46 -14.07
N GLU A 9 -11.52 3.70 -14.38
CA GLU A 9 -12.17 3.01 -15.48
C GLU A 9 -12.23 3.92 -16.70
N THR A 10 -12.06 3.34 -17.88
CA THR A 10 -11.95 4.07 -19.13
C THR A 10 -12.71 3.40 -20.26
N THR A 11 -13.00 4.12 -21.33
CA THR A 11 -13.61 3.54 -22.53
C THR A 11 -12.64 2.67 -23.35
N GLY A 12 -11.37 2.56 -22.94
CA GLY A 12 -10.35 1.76 -23.62
C GLY A 12 -8.94 2.09 -23.16
N PHE A 13 -7.93 1.59 -23.86
CA PHE A 13 -6.56 1.56 -23.33
C PHE A 13 -5.70 2.77 -23.63
N ARG A 14 -6.08 3.64 -24.56
CA ARG A 14 -5.22 4.70 -25.04
C ARG A 14 -5.98 6.01 -25.26
N PHE A 15 -5.53 7.06 -24.59
CA PHE A 15 -6.13 8.39 -24.74
C PHE A 15 -5.96 8.95 -26.16
N ASP A 16 -4.81 8.74 -26.79
CA ASP A 16 -4.52 9.19 -28.17
C ASP A 16 -5.40 8.54 -29.24
N GLU A 17 -6.09 7.42 -28.91
CA GLU A 17 -7.14 6.81 -29.75
C GLU A 17 -8.54 7.37 -29.43
N GLY A 18 -8.62 8.43 -28.64
CA GLY A 18 -9.86 9.10 -28.26
C GLY A 18 -10.61 8.40 -27.12
N HIS A 19 -9.95 7.47 -26.39
CA HIS A 19 -10.56 6.90 -25.19
C HIS A 19 -10.57 7.91 -24.04
N ARG A 20 -11.55 7.80 -23.15
CA ARG A 20 -11.84 8.77 -22.10
C ARG A 20 -12.04 8.07 -20.75
N ILE A 21 -11.83 8.78 -19.66
CA ILE A 21 -12.14 8.31 -18.31
C ILE A 21 -13.66 8.28 -18.11
N VAL A 22 -14.15 7.24 -17.42
CA VAL A 22 -15.58 7.05 -17.09
C VAL A 22 -15.83 6.93 -15.57
N GLU A 23 -14.82 6.54 -14.81
CA GLU A 23 -14.89 6.49 -13.34
C GLU A 23 -13.52 6.81 -12.76
N ILE A 24 -13.50 7.52 -11.64
CA ILE A 24 -12.30 7.80 -10.85
C ILE A 24 -12.58 7.36 -9.42
N GLY A 25 -11.76 6.47 -8.91
CA GLY A 25 -11.76 6.05 -7.52
C GLY A 25 -10.45 6.42 -6.83
N GLY A 26 -10.53 6.78 -5.56
CA GLY A 26 -9.33 7.05 -4.77
C GLY A 26 -9.57 6.89 -3.29
N VAL A 27 -8.57 6.41 -2.56
CA VAL A 27 -8.59 6.28 -1.11
C VAL A 27 -7.32 6.88 -0.51
N GLU A 28 -7.46 7.52 0.65
CA GLU A 28 -6.35 8.15 1.32
C GLU A 28 -5.72 7.22 2.35
N LEU A 29 -4.39 7.14 2.29
CA LEU A 29 -3.56 6.55 3.33
C LEU A 29 -2.78 7.64 4.07
N MET A 30 -2.66 7.49 5.38
CA MET A 30 -1.78 8.29 6.21
C MET A 30 -0.86 7.36 7.00
N ARG A 31 0.45 7.44 6.72
CA ARG A 31 1.46 6.56 7.37
C ARG A 31 1.12 5.06 7.24
N GLY A 32 0.68 4.64 6.06
CA GLY A 32 0.35 3.25 5.78
C GLY A 32 -1.00 2.76 6.31
N ALA A 33 -1.86 3.63 6.84
CA ALA A 33 -3.20 3.28 7.32
C ALA A 33 -4.28 4.04 6.56
N LEU A 34 -5.40 3.37 6.26
CA LEU A 34 -6.58 4.00 5.65
C LEU A 34 -7.16 5.05 6.59
N THR A 35 -7.38 6.28 6.09
CA THR A 35 -7.99 7.37 6.87
C THR A 35 -9.52 7.36 6.82
N GLY A 36 -10.08 6.63 5.86
CA GLY A 36 -11.50 6.67 5.53
C GLY A 36 -11.90 7.76 4.55
N ARG A 37 -11.01 8.71 4.20
CA ARG A 37 -11.26 9.68 3.13
C ARG A 37 -11.18 9.00 1.78
N THR A 38 -12.20 9.24 0.95
CA THR A 38 -12.28 8.67 -0.40
C THR A 38 -12.66 9.74 -1.39
N PHE A 39 -12.27 9.54 -2.64
CA PHE A 39 -12.79 10.24 -3.81
C PHE A 39 -13.47 9.23 -4.71
N HIS A 40 -14.66 9.57 -5.20
CA HIS A 40 -15.36 8.72 -6.16
C HIS A 40 -16.25 9.57 -7.05
N THR A 41 -16.11 9.41 -8.34
CA THR A 41 -17.00 10.08 -9.31
C THR A 41 -17.09 9.27 -10.59
N TYR A 42 -18.30 9.28 -11.17
CA TYR A 42 -18.48 8.88 -12.56
C TYR A 42 -18.31 10.09 -13.47
N VAL A 43 -17.84 9.83 -14.69
CA VAL A 43 -17.54 10.84 -15.70
C VAL A 43 -18.26 10.50 -16.99
N ASN A 44 -18.94 11.48 -17.55
CA ASN A 44 -19.50 11.34 -18.90
C ASN A 44 -18.37 11.45 -19.93
N PRO A 45 -18.06 10.38 -20.68
CA PRO A 45 -16.96 10.41 -21.64
C PRO A 45 -17.29 11.17 -22.95
N GLU A 46 -18.55 11.61 -23.13
CA GLU A 46 -19.07 12.24 -24.36
C GLU A 46 -18.80 11.43 -25.63
N ARG A 47 -18.78 10.10 -25.48
CA ARG A 47 -18.56 9.16 -26.58
C ARG A 47 -19.25 7.82 -26.30
N ASP A 48 -19.35 6.99 -27.33
CA ASP A 48 -19.87 5.63 -27.25
C ASP A 48 -19.02 4.77 -26.30
N MET A 49 -19.70 3.85 -25.62
CA MET A 49 -19.05 2.86 -24.78
C MET A 49 -18.71 1.61 -25.59
N PRO A 50 -17.42 1.30 -25.83
CA PRO A 50 -17.03 0.07 -26.50
C PRO A 50 -17.44 -1.17 -25.69
N GLU A 51 -17.92 -2.21 -26.39
CA GLU A 51 -18.39 -3.45 -25.76
C GLU A 51 -17.34 -4.11 -24.86
N GLY A 52 -16.06 -4.02 -25.26
CA GLY A 52 -14.94 -4.56 -24.48
C GLY A 52 -14.79 -3.88 -23.12
N ALA A 53 -14.88 -2.56 -23.07
CA ALA A 53 -14.82 -1.78 -21.83
C ALA A 53 -16.06 -2.05 -20.97
N PHE A 54 -17.26 -2.01 -21.58
CA PHE A 54 -18.52 -2.31 -20.89
C PHE A 54 -18.50 -3.69 -20.21
N LYS A 55 -17.92 -4.71 -20.84
CA LYS A 55 -17.81 -6.06 -20.26
C LYS A 55 -16.90 -6.10 -19.01
N VAL A 56 -15.98 -5.17 -18.89
CA VAL A 56 -15.04 -5.10 -17.75
C VAL A 56 -15.68 -4.41 -16.55
N HIS A 57 -16.17 -3.19 -16.72
CA HIS A 57 -16.65 -2.35 -15.61
C HIS A 57 -18.19 -2.20 -15.55
N GLY A 58 -18.93 -2.65 -16.56
CA GLY A 58 -20.40 -2.63 -16.54
C GLY A 58 -21.06 -1.25 -16.70
N LEU A 59 -20.30 -0.18 -16.91
CA LEU A 59 -20.82 1.19 -17.03
C LEU A 59 -21.28 1.46 -18.45
N SER A 60 -22.58 1.64 -18.65
CA SER A 60 -23.14 1.95 -19.97
C SER A 60 -23.08 3.45 -20.27
N GLU A 61 -23.05 3.80 -21.56
CA GLU A 61 -23.18 5.20 -22.00
C GLU A 61 -24.44 5.86 -21.42
N GLN A 62 -25.57 5.15 -21.44
CA GLN A 62 -26.83 5.66 -20.89
C GLN A 62 -26.73 5.97 -19.39
N PHE A 63 -26.03 5.14 -18.64
CA PHE A 63 -25.78 5.38 -17.21
C PHE A 63 -24.90 6.61 -17.00
N LEU A 64 -23.86 6.79 -17.82
CA LEU A 64 -22.87 7.86 -17.65
C LEU A 64 -23.35 9.22 -18.16
N ARG A 65 -24.33 9.26 -19.04
CA ARG A 65 -24.84 10.50 -19.66
C ARG A 65 -25.24 11.62 -18.69
N PRO A 66 -25.86 11.37 -17.51
CA PRO A 66 -26.22 12.44 -16.56
C PRO A 66 -25.06 12.97 -15.72
N PHE A 67 -23.90 12.30 -15.73
CA PHE A 67 -22.74 12.71 -14.94
C PHE A 67 -21.98 13.85 -15.63
N PRO A 68 -21.19 14.63 -14.86
CA PRO A 68 -20.36 15.69 -15.43
C PRO A 68 -19.27 15.13 -16.35
N VAL A 69 -18.83 15.93 -17.30
CA VAL A 69 -17.63 15.63 -18.09
C VAL A 69 -16.37 15.87 -17.24
N PHE A 70 -15.23 15.34 -17.66
CA PHE A 70 -13.98 15.50 -16.88
C PHE A 70 -13.58 16.98 -16.70
N ALA A 71 -13.79 17.83 -17.71
CA ALA A 71 -13.47 19.27 -17.67
C ALA A 71 -14.36 20.07 -16.68
N ASP A 72 -15.45 19.50 -16.19
CA ASP A 72 -16.25 20.12 -15.11
C ASP A 72 -15.41 20.23 -13.83
N GLU A 73 -15.43 21.41 -13.18
CA GLU A 73 -14.66 21.66 -11.96
C GLU A 73 -14.99 20.68 -10.82
N ARG A 74 -16.24 20.15 -10.80
CA ARG A 74 -16.67 19.15 -9.82
C ARG A 74 -15.94 17.81 -9.97
N VAL A 75 -15.31 17.56 -11.11
CA VAL A 75 -14.48 16.38 -11.39
C VAL A 75 -13.00 16.79 -11.33
N SER A 76 -12.55 17.61 -12.28
CA SER A 76 -11.13 17.91 -12.48
C SER A 76 -10.51 18.63 -11.29
N LYS A 77 -11.10 19.76 -10.82
CA LYS A 77 -10.57 20.48 -9.66
C LYS A 77 -10.73 19.68 -8.37
N ALA A 78 -11.87 19.03 -8.18
CA ALA A 78 -12.09 18.23 -6.98
C ALA A 78 -11.10 17.06 -6.88
N PHE A 79 -10.75 16.42 -8.01
CA PHE A 79 -9.71 15.38 -8.02
C PHE A 79 -8.32 15.96 -7.71
N VAL A 80 -7.95 17.05 -8.35
CA VAL A 80 -6.65 17.73 -8.11
C VAL A 80 -6.53 18.18 -6.64
N GLU A 81 -7.61 18.71 -6.04
CA GLU A 81 -7.64 19.07 -4.63
C GLU A 81 -7.54 17.83 -3.72
N PHE A 82 -8.18 16.72 -4.13
CA PHE A 82 -8.11 15.47 -3.38
C PHE A 82 -6.70 14.88 -3.39
N VAL A 83 -6.00 14.88 -4.51
CA VAL A 83 -4.62 14.40 -4.56
C VAL A 83 -3.63 15.39 -3.97
N SER A 84 -3.83 16.71 -4.18
CA SER A 84 -2.96 17.78 -3.67
C SER A 84 -1.47 17.44 -3.84
N ASP A 85 -0.70 17.48 -2.76
CA ASP A 85 0.73 17.16 -2.71
C ASP A 85 1.05 15.73 -2.27
N ALA A 86 0.03 14.85 -2.24
CA ALA A 86 0.22 13.46 -1.81
C ALA A 86 1.08 12.68 -2.81
N GLU A 87 1.79 11.66 -2.32
CA GLU A 87 2.34 10.60 -3.16
C GLU A 87 1.20 9.77 -3.74
N LEU A 88 1.22 9.51 -5.03
CA LEU A 88 0.21 8.72 -5.73
C LEU A 88 0.62 7.24 -5.78
N ILE A 89 -0.35 6.37 -5.67
CA ILE A 89 -0.15 4.93 -5.76
C ILE A 89 -1.17 4.38 -6.75
N ALA A 90 -0.70 3.65 -7.76
CA ALA A 90 -1.57 3.00 -8.73
C ALA A 90 -0.96 1.67 -9.22
N HIS A 91 -1.76 0.82 -9.83
CA HIS A 91 -1.32 -0.48 -10.36
C HIS A 91 -1.09 -0.40 -11.86
N ASN A 92 0.16 -0.43 -12.32
CA ASN A 92 0.55 -0.07 -13.69
C ASN A 92 0.27 1.41 -14.02
N GLY A 93 0.22 2.24 -12.98
CA GLY A 93 -0.24 3.62 -13.09
C GLY A 93 0.66 4.54 -13.90
N ILE A 94 1.97 4.27 -13.93
CA ILE A 94 2.92 5.03 -14.76
C ILE A 94 2.60 4.85 -16.25
N ALA A 95 2.17 3.66 -16.66
CA ALA A 95 1.89 3.36 -18.06
C ALA A 95 0.44 3.60 -18.47
N PHE A 96 -0.49 3.68 -17.51
CA PHE A 96 -1.92 3.76 -17.79
C PHE A 96 -2.61 4.95 -17.11
N ASP A 97 -2.79 4.94 -15.80
CA ASP A 97 -3.63 5.91 -15.10
C ASP A 97 -3.10 7.35 -15.19
N LEU A 98 -1.80 7.53 -14.95
CA LEU A 98 -1.19 8.86 -14.97
C LEU A 98 -1.23 9.51 -16.35
N PRO A 99 -0.91 8.83 -17.47
CA PRO A 99 -1.12 9.37 -18.81
C PRO A 99 -2.56 9.77 -19.10
N PHE A 100 -3.56 8.95 -18.69
CA PHE A 100 -4.97 9.28 -18.88
C PHE A 100 -5.39 10.53 -18.11
N ILE A 101 -5.06 10.61 -16.82
CA ILE A 101 -5.36 11.79 -15.99
C ILE A 101 -4.70 13.04 -16.57
N ASN A 102 -3.43 12.98 -16.93
CA ASN A 102 -2.71 14.13 -17.44
C ASN A 102 -3.26 14.61 -18.79
N ALA A 103 -3.63 13.69 -19.66
CA ALA A 103 -4.25 14.03 -20.94
C ALA A 103 -5.64 14.68 -20.76
N GLU A 104 -6.44 14.18 -19.80
CA GLU A 104 -7.73 14.80 -19.47
C GLU A 104 -7.57 16.18 -18.83
N LEU A 105 -6.57 16.36 -17.95
CA LEU A 105 -6.24 17.66 -17.37
C LEU A 105 -5.80 18.66 -18.44
N GLU A 106 -4.92 18.25 -19.36
CA GLU A 106 -4.49 19.06 -20.49
C GLU A 106 -5.70 19.47 -21.35
N HIS A 107 -6.60 18.54 -21.64
CA HIS A 107 -7.83 18.78 -22.40
C HIS A 107 -8.76 19.76 -21.66
N ALA A 108 -8.76 19.73 -20.32
CA ALA A 108 -9.49 20.69 -19.48
C ALA A 108 -8.77 22.03 -19.30
N GLY A 109 -7.61 22.23 -19.93
CA GLY A 109 -6.79 23.45 -19.78
C GLY A 109 -6.10 23.58 -18.42
N MET A 110 -5.91 22.47 -17.72
CA MET A 110 -5.27 22.39 -16.41
C MET A 110 -3.84 21.82 -16.51
N PRO A 111 -2.94 22.18 -15.58
CA PRO A 111 -1.61 21.59 -15.57
C PRO A 111 -1.64 20.10 -15.23
N ALA A 112 -0.70 19.35 -15.80
CA ALA A 112 -0.49 17.95 -15.45
C ALA A 112 -0.11 17.78 -13.97
N LEU A 113 -0.41 16.62 -13.42
CA LEU A 113 0.03 16.26 -12.07
C LEU A 113 1.55 16.11 -12.02
N THR A 114 2.14 16.64 -10.96
CA THR A 114 3.59 16.57 -10.69
C THR A 114 3.92 15.71 -9.47
N ASN A 115 2.93 15.03 -8.96
CA ASN A 115 3.05 14.16 -7.80
C ASN A 115 4.02 13.00 -8.07
N GLU A 116 4.78 12.60 -7.05
CA GLU A 116 5.48 11.32 -7.10
C GLU A 116 4.49 10.17 -7.19
N ILE A 117 4.82 9.15 -7.99
CA ILE A 117 3.97 7.98 -8.18
C ILE A 117 4.71 6.68 -7.85
N VAL A 118 4.07 5.85 -7.06
CA VAL A 118 4.50 4.49 -6.76
C VAL A 118 3.68 3.52 -7.59
N ASP A 119 4.34 2.77 -8.46
CA ASP A 119 3.71 1.73 -9.27
C ASP A 119 3.78 0.37 -8.57
N THR A 120 2.62 -0.11 -8.11
CA THR A 120 2.53 -1.37 -7.36
C THR A 120 2.81 -2.60 -8.23
N LEU A 121 2.59 -2.54 -9.55
CA LEU A 121 2.96 -3.61 -10.47
C LEU A 121 4.49 -3.80 -10.49
N TYR A 122 5.22 -2.68 -10.53
CA TYR A 122 6.69 -2.72 -10.46
C TYR A 122 7.17 -3.27 -9.10
N LEU A 123 6.57 -2.81 -8.00
CA LEU A 123 6.90 -3.33 -6.66
C LEU A 123 6.64 -4.83 -6.55
N ALA A 124 5.48 -5.29 -7.03
CA ALA A 124 5.10 -6.70 -6.99
C ALA A 124 6.06 -7.58 -7.83
N ARG A 125 6.40 -7.16 -9.05
CA ARG A 125 7.36 -7.88 -9.90
C ARG A 125 8.75 -7.96 -9.30
N ARG A 126 9.17 -6.92 -8.59
CA ARG A 126 10.46 -6.90 -7.89
C ARG A 126 10.46 -7.79 -6.65
N LYS A 127 9.34 -7.81 -5.89
CA LYS A 127 9.19 -8.63 -4.67
C LYS A 127 8.98 -10.12 -4.97
N PHE A 128 8.28 -10.43 -6.08
CA PHE A 128 7.89 -11.79 -6.48
C PHE A 128 8.26 -12.06 -7.95
N PRO A 129 9.54 -12.16 -8.29
CA PRO A 129 9.97 -12.38 -9.67
C PRO A 129 9.33 -13.64 -10.28
N GLY A 130 8.83 -13.52 -11.52
CA GLY A 130 8.21 -14.63 -12.24
C GLY A 130 6.81 -15.05 -11.79
N SER A 131 6.24 -14.40 -10.76
CA SER A 131 4.87 -14.67 -10.29
C SER A 131 3.86 -13.75 -10.97
N PRO A 132 2.57 -14.18 -11.08
CA PRO A 132 1.49 -13.30 -11.50
C PRO A 132 1.40 -12.07 -10.58
N ALA A 133 1.22 -10.91 -11.18
CA ALA A 133 1.24 -9.62 -10.47
C ALA A 133 0.03 -8.73 -10.81
N SER A 134 -1.07 -9.28 -11.34
CA SER A 134 -2.35 -8.57 -11.45
C SER A 134 -2.92 -8.28 -10.06
N LEU A 135 -3.82 -7.31 -9.95
CA LEU A 135 -4.49 -6.98 -8.68
C LEU A 135 -5.15 -8.23 -8.07
N ASP A 136 -5.87 -9.04 -8.86
CA ASP A 136 -6.49 -10.29 -8.41
C ASP A 136 -5.46 -11.29 -7.88
N ALA A 137 -4.35 -11.46 -8.60
CA ALA A 137 -3.30 -12.37 -8.19
C ALA A 137 -2.63 -11.93 -6.86
N LEU A 138 -2.50 -10.62 -6.66
CA LEU A 138 -1.96 -10.06 -5.42
C LEU A 138 -2.97 -10.17 -4.26
N CYS A 139 -4.26 -9.90 -4.51
CA CYS A 139 -5.32 -10.13 -3.52
C CYS A 139 -5.34 -11.59 -3.08
N ALA A 140 -5.32 -12.52 -4.03
CA ALA A 140 -5.28 -13.95 -3.72
C ALA A 140 -4.02 -14.34 -2.93
N ARG A 141 -2.86 -13.78 -3.26
CA ARG A 141 -1.59 -14.04 -2.57
C ARG A 141 -1.61 -13.56 -1.13
N PHE A 142 -2.18 -12.40 -0.86
CA PHE A 142 -2.22 -11.80 0.48
C PHE A 142 -3.48 -12.17 1.27
N GLY A 143 -4.40 -12.95 0.69
CA GLY A 143 -5.65 -13.34 1.35
C GLY A 143 -6.65 -12.18 1.51
N ILE A 144 -6.57 -11.19 0.63
CA ILE A 144 -7.48 -10.03 0.58
C ILE A 144 -8.78 -10.47 -0.11
N ASP A 145 -9.92 -10.13 0.49
CA ASP A 145 -11.24 -10.53 0.00
C ASP A 145 -11.68 -9.69 -1.21
N ALA A 146 -11.52 -10.23 -2.41
CA ALA A 146 -11.95 -9.61 -3.66
C ALA A 146 -13.32 -10.09 -4.17
N ARG A 147 -14.11 -10.85 -3.38
CA ARG A 147 -15.41 -11.43 -3.82
C ARG A 147 -16.43 -10.39 -4.29
N GLN A 148 -16.34 -9.16 -3.82
CA GLN A 148 -17.20 -8.09 -4.31
C GLN A 148 -16.88 -7.78 -5.77
N ARG A 149 -15.61 -7.71 -6.14
CA ARG A 149 -15.14 -7.48 -7.51
C ARG A 149 -15.58 -8.61 -8.45
N ASP A 150 -15.57 -9.87 -7.98
CA ASP A 150 -16.02 -11.02 -8.75
C ASP A 150 -17.54 -10.96 -9.09
N ARG A 151 -18.34 -10.32 -8.22
CA ARG A 151 -19.80 -10.22 -8.38
C ARG A 151 -20.23 -8.99 -9.16
N ASP A 152 -19.62 -7.86 -8.86
CA ASP A 152 -20.10 -6.53 -9.29
C ASP A 152 -19.29 -6.01 -10.49
N GLY A 153 -18.21 -6.71 -10.88
CA GLY A 153 -17.25 -6.27 -11.90
C GLY A 153 -16.20 -5.31 -11.34
N HIS A 154 -15.41 -4.76 -12.23
CA HIS A 154 -14.43 -3.75 -11.90
C HIS A 154 -15.10 -2.43 -11.55
N GLY A 155 -14.56 -1.71 -10.59
CA GLY A 155 -15.00 -0.37 -10.22
C GLY A 155 -13.88 0.38 -9.55
N ALA A 156 -13.60 1.59 -10.03
CA ALA A 156 -12.41 2.35 -9.65
C ALA A 156 -12.26 2.55 -8.13
N LEU A 157 -13.34 2.81 -7.40
CA LEU A 157 -13.25 2.95 -5.93
C LEU A 157 -13.00 1.62 -5.23
N LEU A 158 -13.62 0.52 -5.70
CA LEU A 158 -13.40 -0.81 -5.13
C LEU A 158 -11.96 -1.26 -5.38
N ASP A 159 -11.49 -1.10 -6.61
CA ASP A 159 -10.13 -1.49 -7.01
C ASP A 159 -9.07 -0.65 -6.26
N SER A 160 -9.31 0.64 -6.05
CA SER A 160 -8.47 1.49 -5.20
C SER A 160 -8.40 1.00 -3.74
N ARG A 161 -9.50 0.50 -3.17
CA ARG A 161 -9.50 -0.07 -1.81
C ARG A 161 -8.70 -1.36 -1.73
N LEU A 162 -8.93 -2.28 -2.66
CA LEU A 162 -8.17 -3.53 -2.75
C LEU A 162 -6.69 -3.26 -2.98
N LEU A 163 -6.39 -2.30 -3.85
CA LEU A 163 -5.01 -1.88 -4.12
C LEU A 163 -4.33 -1.28 -2.89
N ALA A 164 -5.06 -0.52 -2.08
CA ALA A 164 -4.52 0.02 -0.83
C ALA A 164 -4.11 -1.09 0.15
N GLU A 165 -4.95 -2.12 0.30
CA GLU A 165 -4.62 -3.28 1.13
C GLU A 165 -3.40 -4.04 0.55
N VAL A 166 -3.38 -4.27 -0.77
CA VAL A 166 -2.24 -4.89 -1.46
C VAL A 166 -0.96 -4.07 -1.27
N TYR A 167 -1.03 -2.73 -1.37
CA TYR A 167 0.13 -1.87 -1.19
C TYR A 167 0.68 -1.94 0.23
N ILE A 168 -0.18 -1.95 1.25
CA ILE A 168 0.22 -2.12 2.65
C ILE A 168 0.99 -3.45 2.80
N GLU A 169 0.49 -4.55 2.26
CA GLU A 169 1.15 -5.87 2.32
C GLU A 169 2.45 -5.92 1.50
N LEU A 170 2.50 -5.26 0.35
CA LEU A 170 3.71 -5.15 -0.47
C LEU A 170 4.83 -4.40 0.26
N THR A 171 4.48 -3.40 1.06
CA THR A 171 5.46 -2.55 1.78
C THR A 171 5.82 -3.04 3.18
N GLY A 172 5.26 -4.18 3.61
CA GLY A 172 5.64 -4.83 4.87
C GLY A 172 4.51 -5.04 5.86
N GLY A 173 3.26 -4.82 5.44
CA GLY A 173 2.07 -4.98 6.29
C GLY A 173 1.95 -3.88 7.35
N LEU A 174 0.95 -4.03 8.24
CA LEU A 174 0.73 -3.14 9.40
C LEU A 174 1.80 -3.29 10.50
N GLN A 175 2.80 -4.14 10.32
CA GLN A 175 3.97 -4.11 11.20
C GLN A 175 4.68 -2.78 10.94
N ALA A 176 4.43 -1.81 11.82
CA ALA A 176 5.35 -0.70 11.98
C ALA A 176 6.74 -1.31 12.12
N GLY A 177 7.61 -1.10 11.13
CA GLY A 177 8.99 -1.50 11.24
C GLY A 177 9.48 -0.99 12.58
N LEU A 178 10.04 -1.85 13.40
CA LEU A 178 10.91 -1.42 14.48
C LEU A 178 12.13 -0.80 13.76
N ASP A 179 11.90 0.38 13.19
CA ASP A 179 12.98 1.25 12.77
C ASP A 179 13.71 1.66 14.04
N PHE A 180 14.69 0.88 14.38
CA PHE A 180 15.79 1.42 15.17
C PHE A 180 16.44 2.46 14.25
N ALA A 181 15.90 3.68 14.26
CA ALA A 181 16.58 4.83 13.69
C ALA A 181 17.91 4.94 14.40
N VAL A 182 18.92 4.39 13.78
CA VAL A 182 20.29 4.80 14.07
C VAL A 182 20.37 6.20 13.48
N ASP A 183 20.19 7.21 14.34
CA ASP A 183 20.50 8.59 14.00
C ASP A 183 21.99 8.66 13.59
N ASN A 184 22.25 8.46 12.31
CA ASN A 184 23.54 8.73 11.69
C ASN A 184 23.58 10.19 11.25
N GLU A 185 23.43 11.12 12.19
CA GLU A 185 24.00 12.44 12.04
C GLU A 185 25.41 12.42 12.66
N ALA A 186 26.39 12.17 11.83
CA ALA A 186 27.73 12.77 11.80
C ALA A 186 28.68 11.84 11.04
N GLY A 187 29.08 12.26 9.86
CA GLY A 187 30.21 11.66 9.18
C GLY A 187 31.47 11.78 10.04
N SER A 188 32.05 10.65 10.39
CA SER A 188 33.48 10.51 10.58
C SER A 188 33.81 9.03 10.65
N ALA A 189 34.68 8.61 9.75
CA ALA A 189 35.28 7.29 9.76
C ALA A 189 36.06 7.11 11.07
N VAL A 190 35.58 6.24 11.94
CA VAL A 190 36.37 5.71 13.07
C VAL A 190 36.31 4.19 13.00
N ASN A 191 37.46 3.59 12.78
CA ASN A 191 37.68 2.17 13.00
C ASN A 191 37.16 1.77 14.39
N ALA A 192 35.99 1.15 14.43
CA ALA A 192 35.48 0.56 15.68
C ALA A 192 36.17 -0.78 15.88
N THR A 193 37.23 -0.77 16.67
CA THR A 193 37.61 -1.93 17.47
C THR A 193 36.39 -2.35 18.28
N VAL A 194 36.01 -3.63 18.21
CA VAL A 194 34.94 -4.23 19.00
C VAL A 194 35.32 -4.05 20.47
N ALA A 195 34.85 -2.97 21.10
CA ALA A 195 34.87 -2.83 22.54
C ALA A 195 33.74 -3.70 23.09
N GLU A 196 34.08 -4.66 23.93
CA GLU A 196 33.14 -5.43 24.73
C GLU A 196 32.14 -4.47 25.39
N SER A 197 30.89 -4.45 24.87
CA SER A 197 29.83 -3.67 25.48
C SER A 197 29.46 -4.30 26.80
N GLY A 198 30.08 -3.79 27.89
CA GLY A 198 29.70 -4.18 29.23
C GLY A 198 28.20 -3.96 29.43
N VAL A 199 27.48 -5.02 29.76
CA VAL A 199 26.06 -4.95 30.12
C VAL A 199 25.90 -3.91 31.23
N ARG A 200 25.19 -2.79 30.93
CA ARG A 200 24.94 -1.76 31.95
C ARG A 200 24.12 -2.38 33.07
N PRO A 201 24.59 -2.34 34.32
CA PRO A 201 23.84 -2.87 35.46
C PRO A 201 22.50 -2.14 35.58
N ARG A 202 21.45 -2.89 35.78
CA ARG A 202 20.11 -2.34 35.96
C ARG A 202 20.02 -1.51 37.23
N PRO A 203 19.46 -0.29 37.22
CA PRO A 203 19.41 0.58 38.40
C PRO A 203 18.61 0.00 39.58
N LYS A 204 17.69 -0.93 39.29
CA LYS A 204 16.94 -1.68 40.30
C LYS A 204 16.89 -3.15 39.91
N PRO A 205 17.23 -4.10 40.79
CA PRO A 205 17.06 -5.51 40.52
C PRO A 205 15.56 -5.84 40.36
N ILE A 206 15.25 -6.67 39.36
CA ILE A 206 13.90 -7.22 39.24
C ILE A 206 13.69 -8.17 40.40
N ARG A 207 12.59 -8.06 41.15
CA ARG A 207 12.22 -9.08 42.10
C ARG A 207 12.03 -10.39 41.35
N ALA A 208 12.69 -11.42 41.78
CA ALA A 208 12.44 -12.77 41.29
C ALA A 208 11.00 -13.16 41.68
N PHE A 209 10.19 -13.43 40.69
CA PHE A 209 8.81 -13.91 40.89
C PHE A 209 8.73 -15.45 41.02
N LEU A 210 9.90 -16.12 40.93
CA LEU A 210 9.99 -17.57 41.11
C LEU A 210 9.84 -17.94 42.57
N THR A 211 8.92 -18.84 42.86
CA THR A 211 8.83 -19.47 44.16
C THR A 211 9.99 -20.45 44.36
N PRO A 212 10.36 -20.76 45.59
CA PRO A 212 11.40 -21.78 45.86
C PRO A 212 11.11 -23.14 45.22
N GLU A 213 9.83 -23.51 45.14
CA GLU A 213 9.39 -24.75 44.52
C GLU A 213 9.59 -24.75 42.99
N GLU A 214 9.25 -23.63 42.32
CA GLU A 214 9.47 -23.47 40.88
C GLU A 214 10.99 -23.44 40.56
N ALA A 215 11.78 -22.82 41.37
CA ALA A 215 13.25 -22.81 41.23
C ALA A 215 13.85 -24.23 41.38
N ALA A 216 13.34 -25.03 42.31
CA ALA A 216 13.76 -26.41 42.52
C ALA A 216 13.34 -27.30 41.32
N ALA A 217 12.08 -27.16 40.85
CA ALA A 217 11.59 -27.90 39.69
C ALA A 217 12.39 -27.57 38.42
N HIS A 218 12.73 -26.27 38.22
CA HIS A 218 13.56 -25.83 37.10
C HIS A 218 14.99 -26.42 37.18
N ALA A 219 15.59 -26.45 38.36
CA ALA A 219 16.93 -27.04 38.54
C ALA A 219 16.95 -28.53 38.21
N ILE A 220 15.92 -29.30 38.65
CA ILE A 220 15.76 -30.70 38.32
C ILE A 220 15.60 -30.89 36.80
N PHE A 221 14.77 -30.10 36.14
CA PHE A 221 14.57 -30.16 34.71
C PHE A 221 15.86 -29.89 33.92
N VAL A 222 16.60 -28.82 34.31
CA VAL A 222 17.89 -28.48 33.65
C VAL A 222 18.91 -29.62 33.82
N GLU A 223 18.91 -30.31 34.95
CA GLU A 223 19.84 -31.43 35.20
C GLU A 223 19.46 -32.70 34.43
N ALA A 224 18.15 -33.02 34.38
CA ALA A 224 17.66 -34.23 33.77
C ALA A 224 17.62 -34.17 32.25
N GLU A 225 17.13 -33.04 31.68
CA GLU A 225 16.82 -32.94 30.27
C GLU A 225 17.87 -32.19 29.44
N LEU A 226 18.57 -31.20 30.04
CA LEU A 226 19.51 -30.36 29.28
C LEU A 226 21.01 -30.73 29.52
N GLY A 227 21.27 -31.57 30.48
CA GLY A 227 22.62 -32.12 30.78
C GLY A 227 23.65 -31.10 31.26
N PRO A 228 24.90 -31.52 31.48
CA PRO A 228 25.93 -30.74 32.14
C PRO A 228 26.47 -29.54 31.33
N ALA A 229 26.27 -29.50 30.02
CA ALA A 229 26.72 -28.43 29.13
C ALA A 229 25.70 -27.28 28.98
N SER A 230 24.61 -27.30 29.73
CA SER A 230 23.57 -26.29 29.64
C SER A 230 24.03 -24.92 30.10
N VAL A 231 23.80 -23.88 29.27
CA VAL A 231 24.10 -22.48 29.59
C VAL A 231 23.32 -21.95 30.80
N TRP A 232 22.27 -22.66 31.23
CA TRP A 232 21.48 -22.32 32.42
C TRP A 232 22.16 -22.65 33.73
N ARG A 233 23.18 -23.52 33.71
CA ARG A 233 23.99 -23.85 34.91
C ARG A 233 24.99 -22.75 35.28
N THR A 234 25.41 -21.94 34.34
CA THR A 234 26.45 -20.89 34.55
C THR A 234 25.91 -19.54 35.00
N ARG A 235 24.60 -19.43 35.18
CA ARG A 235 23.91 -18.14 35.47
C ARG A 235 23.42 -18.01 36.93
N THR A 236 23.78 -18.91 37.80
CA THR A 236 23.55 -18.77 39.27
C THR A 236 24.77 -18.17 39.93
N GLY A 237 24.87 -16.82 39.87
CA GLY A 237 25.82 -15.98 40.54
C GLY A 237 25.29 -14.55 40.53
#